data_b7ab4c5fc0de53289a49822e509232b7
#
_entry.id   b7ab4c5fc0de53289a49822e509232b7
#
_cell.length_a   1.000
_cell.length_b   1.000
_cell.length_c   1.000
_cell.angle_alpha   90.00
_cell.angle_beta   90.00
_cell.angle_gamma   90.00
#
_symmetry.space_group_name_H-M   'P 1'
#
loop_
_entity.id
_entity.type
_entity.pdbx_description
1 polymer ?
#
loop_
_entity_poly.entity_id
_entity_poly.type
_entity_poly.pdbx_seq_one_letter_code
_entity_poly.pdbx_strand_id
1 'polypeptide(L)'
;MIFERIKSEGLAHNSYLIGSGSDAAVIDPRRDCQIYVDLAQRNGLRIKRIFETHRNEDYAVGSVELSNLTGAAIYHGPGLGWKYGQVLEDGQQFDIGGLRLTSLHTPGHTDESMTYVLADLSTGDAAVMVFTGDALFVNDVGRTDLLGPSERSRLAGLLYDAIWSKILPLGDGAILCPAHGAGSVCGSRIADRDESTLGLERTQNPVLQLASRDEFIRFKDSEKLERPPYFRQMEAYNLEGPPLLRCMPIPFPLTPADFRRVMEQGAVVVDTSWPAAFGGAHIEGAYNIWLEGLPAFAGWVLPYGKPILLVLEDQMHLETAVRYLVRLGYDNIQGYLKDGVEGWYNAGLPTEHLRLLSVHELKARMDRGEEMVVVDARGHDEWEAGHIRGALHIYVGHLEERFSDIPRDKPVAVVCSVGNRASLGASILLAHGCREVYSVLGSMRAWAAAGYPVSRE
;
A
#
# COMPACT_ATOMS: atom_id res chain seq x y z
N MET A 1 23.44 18.75 10.27
CA MET A 1 22.67 17.60 9.74
C MET A 1 21.41 18.09 9.06
N ILE A 2 21.10 17.59 7.87
CA ILE A 2 19.81 17.75 7.18
C ILE A 2 19.11 16.39 7.23
N PHE A 3 17.82 16.42 7.57
CA PHE A 3 16.97 15.23 7.65
C PHE A 3 15.60 15.57 7.12
N GLU A 4 15.14 14.82 6.13
CA GLU A 4 13.81 14.94 5.54
C GLU A 4 13.14 13.56 5.50
N ARG A 5 11.93 13.47 6.05
CA ARG A 5 11.06 12.31 5.88
C ARG A 5 10.09 12.58 4.74
N ILE A 6 10.09 11.74 3.75
CA ILE A 6 9.21 11.83 2.58
C ILE A 6 8.17 10.73 2.66
N LYS A 7 6.92 11.09 2.89
CA LYS A 7 5.81 10.14 2.94
C LYS A 7 5.27 9.82 1.55
N SER A 8 4.96 8.57 1.34
CA SER A 8 4.18 8.10 0.19
C SER A 8 2.75 7.92 0.64
N GLU A 9 1.95 8.96 0.44
CA GLU A 9 0.54 8.96 0.80
C GLU A 9 -0.16 7.76 0.16
N GLY A 10 -1.08 7.15 0.90
CA GLY A 10 -1.86 5.99 0.48
C GLY A 10 -1.16 4.63 0.63
N LEU A 11 0.18 4.57 0.61
CA LEU A 11 0.96 3.36 0.90
C LEU A 11 1.48 3.33 2.34
N ALA A 12 1.32 4.44 3.09
CA ALA A 12 1.90 4.65 4.41
C ALA A 12 3.43 4.43 4.47
N HIS A 13 4.10 4.49 3.30
CA HIS A 13 5.54 4.29 3.17
C HIS A 13 6.29 5.58 3.52
N ASN A 14 7.39 5.44 4.24
CA ASN A 14 8.33 6.49 4.59
C ASN A 14 9.69 6.24 3.93
N SER A 15 10.20 7.25 3.27
CA SER A 15 11.58 7.30 2.81
C SER A 15 12.30 8.49 3.43
N TYR A 16 13.62 8.46 3.42
CA TYR A 16 14.40 9.45 4.13
C TYR A 16 15.54 10.00 3.29
N LEU A 17 15.73 11.32 3.34
CA LEU A 17 16.94 11.97 2.85
C LEU A 17 17.73 12.48 4.04
N ILE A 18 18.98 12.05 4.13
CA ILE A 18 19.94 12.49 5.16
C ILE A 18 21.12 13.18 4.47
N GLY A 19 21.62 14.25 5.06
CA GLY A 19 22.73 14.99 4.48
C GLY A 19 23.56 15.80 5.48
N SER A 20 24.84 15.99 5.15
CA SER A 20 25.76 16.84 5.89
C SER A 20 26.86 17.33 4.97
N GLY A 21 27.28 18.58 5.16
CA GLY A 21 28.21 19.25 4.25
C GLY A 21 27.63 19.38 2.84
N SER A 22 28.22 18.72 1.86
CA SER A 22 27.75 18.67 0.48
C SER A 22 27.16 17.27 0.08
N ASP A 23 27.17 16.33 1.00
CA ASP A 23 26.86 14.93 0.72
C ASP A 23 25.51 14.52 1.30
N ALA A 24 24.76 13.72 0.52
CA ALA A 24 23.49 13.14 0.94
C ALA A 24 23.41 11.66 0.61
N ALA A 25 22.54 10.98 1.36
CA ALA A 25 22.04 9.65 1.05
C ALA A 25 20.51 9.62 1.16
N VAL A 26 19.90 8.68 0.43
CA VAL A 26 18.47 8.42 0.48
C VAL A 26 18.25 6.99 0.93
N ILE A 27 17.25 6.76 1.79
CA ILE A 27 16.85 5.45 2.30
C ILE A 27 15.44 5.18 1.79
N ASP A 28 15.25 4.01 1.16
CA ASP A 28 14.00 3.50 0.61
C ASP A 28 13.27 4.50 -0.31
N PRO A 29 13.89 5.00 -1.39
CA PRO A 29 13.27 5.99 -2.24
C PRO A 29 12.02 5.44 -2.95
N ARG A 30 10.96 6.25 -2.99
CA ARG A 30 9.78 5.96 -3.81
C ARG A 30 10.06 6.20 -5.29
N ARG A 31 9.26 5.62 -6.16
CA ARG A 31 9.51 5.59 -7.61
C ARG A 31 9.44 6.97 -8.30
N ASP A 32 8.58 7.87 -7.82
CA ASP A 32 8.50 9.27 -8.25
C ASP A 32 9.64 10.11 -7.62
N CYS A 33 10.88 9.86 -8.06
CA CYS A 33 12.13 10.25 -7.42
C CYS A 33 12.49 11.74 -7.47
N GLN A 34 11.82 12.56 -8.29
CA GLN A 34 12.21 13.96 -8.49
C GLN A 34 12.27 14.75 -7.19
N ILE A 35 11.41 14.41 -6.22
CA ILE A 35 11.37 15.07 -4.90
C ILE A 35 12.71 15.01 -4.17
N TYR A 36 13.47 13.92 -4.26
CA TYR A 36 14.77 13.78 -3.59
C TYR A 36 15.82 14.67 -4.26
N VAL A 37 15.81 14.76 -5.59
CA VAL A 37 16.70 15.63 -6.36
C VAL A 37 16.44 17.09 -6.01
N ASP A 38 15.18 17.50 -5.97
CA ASP A 38 14.77 18.86 -5.63
C ASP A 38 15.16 19.25 -4.20
N LEU A 39 14.93 18.35 -3.23
CA LEU A 39 15.32 18.54 -1.83
C LEU A 39 16.85 18.65 -1.67
N ALA A 40 17.60 17.77 -2.33
CA ALA A 40 19.05 17.81 -2.30
C ALA A 40 19.58 19.14 -2.90
N GLN A 41 19.05 19.55 -4.06
CA GLN A 41 19.46 20.82 -4.70
C GLN A 41 19.14 22.04 -3.83
N ARG A 42 17.95 22.13 -3.24
CA ARG A 42 17.55 23.23 -2.34
C ARG A 42 18.48 23.37 -1.14
N ASN A 43 19.04 22.25 -0.67
CA ASN A 43 19.95 22.21 0.47
C ASN A 43 21.43 22.21 0.07
N GLY A 44 21.77 22.38 -1.22
CA GLY A 44 23.14 22.35 -1.70
C GLY A 44 23.85 21.02 -1.55
N LEU A 45 23.06 19.91 -1.53
CA LEU A 45 23.55 18.56 -1.34
C LEU A 45 23.65 17.79 -2.66
N ARG A 46 24.52 16.79 -2.68
CA ARG A 46 24.66 15.81 -3.76
C ARG A 46 24.33 14.41 -3.22
N ILE A 47 23.32 13.77 -3.77
CA ILE A 47 22.99 12.38 -3.43
C ILE A 47 24.07 11.48 -4.01
N LYS A 48 24.82 10.80 -3.14
CA LYS A 48 25.91 9.89 -3.49
C LYS A 48 25.59 8.43 -3.25
N ARG A 49 24.63 8.16 -2.37
CA ARG A 49 24.27 6.80 -1.94
C ARG A 49 22.76 6.65 -1.78
N ILE A 50 22.30 5.47 -2.09
CA ILE A 50 20.91 5.03 -1.92
C ILE A 50 20.98 3.72 -1.15
N PHE A 51 20.20 3.60 -0.11
CA PHE A 51 20.12 2.42 0.74
C PHE A 51 18.71 1.85 0.72
N GLU A 52 18.58 0.54 0.54
CA GLU A 52 17.33 -0.18 0.66
C GLU A 52 17.35 -0.99 1.95
N THR A 53 16.30 -0.86 2.77
CA THR A 53 16.20 -1.63 4.03
C THR A 53 15.86 -3.08 3.76
N HIS A 54 15.06 -3.35 2.74
CA HIS A 54 14.67 -4.70 2.32
C HIS A 54 14.13 -4.67 0.88
N ARG A 55 13.81 -5.84 0.32
CA ARG A 55 13.09 -5.96 -0.93
C ARG A 55 11.61 -5.69 -0.67
N ASN A 56 11.21 -4.44 -0.79
CA ASN A 56 9.83 -4.03 -0.55
C ASN A 56 8.85 -4.82 -1.42
N GLU A 57 7.77 -5.32 -0.84
CA GLU A 57 6.74 -6.11 -1.52
C GLU A 57 5.49 -5.31 -1.87
N ASP A 58 5.34 -4.11 -1.34
CA ASP A 58 4.11 -3.32 -1.44
C ASP A 58 4.20 -2.12 -2.37
N TYR A 59 5.41 -1.77 -2.87
CA TYR A 59 5.59 -0.73 -3.89
C TYR A 59 6.85 -0.97 -4.75
N ALA A 60 6.90 -0.37 -5.94
CA ALA A 60 8.09 -0.38 -6.79
C ALA A 60 9.11 0.65 -6.28
N VAL A 61 10.32 0.19 -5.89
CA VAL A 61 11.38 1.06 -5.37
C VAL A 61 11.86 2.08 -6.40
N GLY A 62 12.26 3.25 -5.94
CA GLY A 62 12.81 4.32 -6.77
C GLY A 62 14.33 4.28 -6.94
N SER A 63 15.02 3.31 -6.36
CA SER A 63 16.49 3.31 -6.27
C SER A 63 17.17 3.34 -7.63
N VAL A 64 16.70 2.53 -8.58
CA VAL A 64 17.28 2.45 -9.93
C VAL A 64 17.04 3.76 -10.69
N GLU A 65 15.83 4.34 -10.58
CA GLU A 65 15.51 5.64 -11.17
C GLU A 65 16.34 6.76 -10.57
N LEU A 66 16.43 6.83 -9.23
CA LEU A 66 17.22 7.85 -8.53
C LEU A 66 18.71 7.72 -8.83
N SER A 67 19.23 6.50 -8.92
CA SER A 67 20.62 6.25 -9.34
C SER A 67 20.86 6.73 -10.77
N ASN A 68 19.92 6.48 -11.70
CA ASN A 68 20.02 6.98 -13.06
C ASN A 68 20.03 8.52 -13.14
N LEU A 69 19.28 9.20 -12.28
CA LEU A 69 19.21 10.66 -12.23
C LEU A 69 20.45 11.31 -11.59
N THR A 70 21.06 10.65 -10.61
CA THR A 70 22.08 11.27 -9.74
C THR A 70 23.48 10.68 -9.87
N GLY A 71 23.61 9.47 -10.41
CA GLY A 71 24.83 8.67 -10.37
C GLY A 71 25.13 8.04 -9.01
N ALA A 72 24.20 8.08 -8.06
CA ALA A 72 24.37 7.53 -6.72
C ALA A 72 24.47 6.00 -6.74
N ALA A 73 25.37 5.44 -5.92
CA ALA A 73 25.48 4.00 -5.75
C ALA A 73 24.32 3.44 -4.89
N ILE A 74 23.79 2.29 -5.27
CA ILE A 74 22.69 1.61 -4.57
C ILE A 74 23.28 0.49 -3.71
N TYR A 75 22.75 0.34 -2.48
CA TYR A 75 23.15 -0.66 -1.50
C TYR A 75 21.94 -1.36 -0.91
N HIS A 76 22.02 -2.67 -0.70
CA HIS A 76 20.96 -3.53 -0.15
C HIS A 76 21.52 -4.71 0.63
N GLY A 77 20.66 -5.41 1.35
CA GLY A 77 21.03 -6.55 2.19
C GLY A 77 21.47 -7.80 1.42
N PRO A 78 22.10 -8.76 2.13
CA PRO A 78 22.61 -9.99 1.56
C PRO A 78 21.49 -11.02 1.31
N GLY A 79 21.82 -12.11 0.58
CA GLY A 79 20.99 -13.32 0.51
C GLY A 79 20.04 -13.43 -0.67
N LEU A 80 19.76 -12.35 -1.40
CA LEU A 80 18.98 -12.37 -2.63
C LEU A 80 19.87 -12.24 -3.87
N GLY A 81 19.38 -12.76 -4.99
CA GLY A 81 20.08 -12.65 -6.29
C GLY A 81 19.85 -11.33 -7.00
N TRP A 82 20.04 -10.20 -6.33
CA TRP A 82 19.87 -8.85 -6.84
C TRP A 82 20.53 -8.65 -8.21
N LYS A 83 19.83 -7.96 -9.12
CA LYS A 83 20.33 -7.66 -10.46
C LYS A 83 20.89 -6.25 -10.59
N TYR A 84 20.86 -5.48 -9.54
CA TYR A 84 21.38 -4.11 -9.47
C TYR A 84 21.99 -3.85 -8.07
N GLY A 85 22.71 -2.73 -7.95
CA GLY A 85 23.27 -2.30 -6.67
C GLY A 85 24.42 -3.15 -6.16
N GLN A 86 24.74 -2.99 -4.89
CA GLN A 86 25.83 -3.64 -4.17
C GLN A 86 25.32 -4.24 -2.86
N VAL A 87 25.79 -5.44 -2.55
CA VAL A 87 25.44 -6.13 -1.31
C VAL A 87 26.26 -5.57 -0.16
N LEU A 88 25.59 -5.31 0.97
CA LEU A 88 26.20 -4.82 2.21
C LEU A 88 26.67 -5.98 3.10
N GLU A 89 27.71 -5.67 3.86
CA GLU A 89 28.13 -6.50 5.01
C GLU A 89 27.52 -5.96 6.32
N ASP A 90 27.34 -6.84 7.29
CA ASP A 90 26.92 -6.45 8.65
C ASP A 90 28.01 -5.59 9.30
N GLY A 91 27.66 -4.42 9.81
CA GLY A 91 28.59 -3.46 10.41
C GLY A 91 29.35 -2.56 9.42
N GLN A 92 29.06 -2.60 8.13
CA GLN A 92 29.69 -1.73 7.15
C GLN A 92 29.33 -0.26 7.40
N GLN A 93 30.32 0.65 7.27
CA GLN A 93 30.17 2.06 7.60
C GLN A 93 30.33 2.96 6.38
N PHE A 94 29.56 4.05 6.35
CA PHE A 94 29.56 5.06 5.31
C PHE A 94 29.56 6.46 5.91
N ASP A 95 30.56 7.25 5.60
CA ASP A 95 30.60 8.66 6.01
C ASP A 95 29.81 9.51 5.01
N ILE A 96 28.92 10.37 5.52
CA ILE A 96 28.08 11.33 4.79
C ILE A 96 28.36 12.72 5.38
N GLY A 97 29.42 13.37 4.89
CA GLY A 97 29.93 14.57 5.53
C GLY A 97 30.34 14.29 6.99
N GLY A 98 29.75 15.00 7.94
CA GLY A 98 29.96 14.80 9.38
C GLY A 98 29.09 13.71 10.02
N LEU A 99 28.37 12.92 9.23
CA LEU A 99 27.55 11.83 9.71
C LEU A 99 28.16 10.48 9.36
N ARG A 100 27.86 9.45 10.16
CA ARG A 100 28.20 8.05 9.87
C ARG A 100 26.96 7.19 9.87
N LEU A 101 26.73 6.48 8.77
CA LEU A 101 25.71 5.47 8.63
C LEU A 101 26.33 4.09 8.73
N THR A 102 25.87 3.26 9.67
CA THR A 102 26.32 1.88 9.87
C THR A 102 25.18 0.93 9.49
N SER A 103 25.45 -0.05 8.64
CA SER A 103 24.49 -1.10 8.28
C SER A 103 24.47 -2.21 9.30
N LEU A 104 23.29 -2.68 9.68
CA LEU A 104 23.09 -3.87 10.51
C LEU A 104 22.18 -4.84 9.77
N HIS A 105 22.61 -6.10 9.60
CA HIS A 105 21.75 -7.14 9.05
C HIS A 105 20.74 -7.57 10.14
N THR A 106 19.46 -7.33 9.87
CA THR A 106 18.35 -7.53 10.80
C THR A 106 17.23 -8.37 10.16
N PRO A 107 17.49 -9.64 9.83
CA PRO A 107 16.54 -10.51 9.17
C PRO A 107 15.32 -10.80 10.05
N GLY A 108 14.20 -11.11 9.41
CA GLY A 108 12.99 -11.54 10.11
C GLY A 108 11.71 -11.11 9.43
N HIS A 109 11.57 -9.84 9.02
CA HIS A 109 10.54 -9.44 8.07
C HIS A 109 10.80 -10.10 6.71
N THR A 110 12.03 -9.91 6.19
CA THR A 110 12.62 -10.70 5.10
C THR A 110 14.01 -11.19 5.52
N ASP A 111 14.59 -12.14 4.77
CA ASP A 111 15.93 -12.68 5.10
C ASP A 111 17.06 -11.65 4.89
N GLU A 112 16.88 -10.72 3.94
CA GLU A 112 17.88 -9.71 3.58
C GLU A 112 17.67 -8.37 4.31
N SER A 113 16.73 -8.26 5.22
CA SER A 113 16.39 -7.00 5.90
C SER A 113 17.59 -6.37 6.62
N MET A 114 17.71 -5.05 6.42
CA MET A 114 18.76 -4.20 6.98
C MET A 114 18.16 -3.11 7.86
N THR A 115 18.87 -2.79 8.92
CA THR A 115 18.67 -1.56 9.71
C THR A 115 19.87 -0.64 9.51
N TYR A 116 19.65 0.64 9.37
CA TYR A 116 20.73 1.63 9.25
C TYR A 116 20.76 2.52 10.49
N VAL A 117 21.95 2.65 11.09
CA VAL A 117 22.18 3.44 12.30
C VAL A 117 22.95 4.70 11.94
N LEU A 118 22.38 5.86 12.23
CA LEU A 118 22.98 7.15 11.98
C LEU A 118 23.59 7.71 13.28
N ALA A 119 24.85 8.07 13.21
CA ALA A 119 25.55 8.85 14.24
C ALA A 119 25.95 10.23 13.68
N ASP A 120 25.90 11.26 14.53
CA ASP A 120 26.46 12.58 14.25
C ASP A 120 27.85 12.66 14.91
N LEU A 121 28.89 12.56 14.08
CA LEU A 121 30.28 12.52 14.55
C LEU A 121 30.72 13.79 15.27
N SER A 122 29.98 14.89 15.17
CA SER A 122 30.23 16.09 15.95
C SER A 122 29.85 15.98 17.42
N THR A 123 28.95 15.02 17.75
CA THR A 123 28.45 14.76 19.11
C THR A 123 28.92 13.43 19.68
N GLY A 124 29.50 12.55 18.86
CA GLY A 124 30.01 11.24 19.25
C GLY A 124 29.50 10.11 18.35
N ASP A 125 29.76 8.87 18.76
CA ASP A 125 29.41 7.67 17.99
C ASP A 125 28.03 7.06 18.39
N ALA A 126 27.31 7.71 19.31
CA ALA A 126 26.00 7.21 19.74
C ALA A 126 24.97 7.32 18.60
N ALA A 127 24.06 6.35 18.54
CA ALA A 127 22.98 6.38 17.57
C ALA A 127 22.04 7.57 17.82
N VAL A 128 21.87 8.41 16.80
CA VAL A 128 20.92 9.51 16.80
C VAL A 128 19.60 9.08 16.18
N MET A 129 19.67 8.36 15.06
CA MET A 129 18.51 7.83 14.36
C MET A 129 18.75 6.37 13.92
N VAL A 130 17.68 5.61 13.86
CA VAL A 130 17.72 4.19 13.46
C VAL A 130 16.62 3.97 12.41
N PHE A 131 17.04 3.66 11.18
CA PHE A 131 16.15 3.34 10.06
C PHE A 131 15.93 1.84 10.04
N THR A 132 14.83 1.41 10.62
CA THR A 132 14.57 -0.01 10.93
C THR A 132 13.95 -0.80 9.79
N GLY A 133 13.65 -0.14 8.66
CA GLY A 133 12.83 -0.78 7.64
C GLY A 133 11.52 -1.28 8.26
N ASP A 134 11.23 -2.53 7.98
CA ASP A 134 10.05 -3.22 8.50
C ASP A 134 10.37 -4.18 9.66
N ALA A 135 11.51 -4.00 10.34
CA ALA A 135 11.79 -4.78 11.53
C ALA A 135 11.02 -4.27 12.76
N LEU A 136 11.02 -2.95 12.99
CA LEU A 136 10.37 -2.31 14.13
C LEU A 136 9.62 -1.07 13.67
N PHE A 137 8.34 -0.98 14.01
CA PHE A 137 7.45 0.14 13.77
C PHE A 137 7.09 0.88 15.06
N VAL A 138 6.38 1.98 14.90
CA VAL A 138 5.75 2.64 16.05
C VAL A 138 4.58 1.78 16.53
N ASN A 139 4.70 1.23 17.74
CA ASN A 139 3.70 0.37 18.41
C ASN A 139 3.49 -1.02 17.79
N ASP A 140 4.30 -1.44 16.79
CA ASP A 140 4.20 -2.74 16.15
C ASP A 140 5.59 -3.25 15.69
N VAL A 141 5.63 -4.45 15.11
CA VAL A 141 6.79 -5.04 14.43
C VAL A 141 6.36 -5.64 13.09
N GLY A 142 7.31 -5.85 12.19
CA GLY A 142 7.04 -6.35 10.85
C GLY A 142 6.35 -7.71 10.81
N ARG A 143 5.62 -7.97 9.71
CA ARG A 143 5.05 -9.28 9.40
C ARG A 143 6.15 -10.29 9.07
N THR A 144 5.87 -11.59 9.28
CA THR A 144 6.86 -12.67 9.10
C THR A 144 6.35 -13.80 8.20
N ASP A 145 5.30 -13.56 7.42
CA ASP A 145 4.59 -14.57 6.63
C ASP A 145 4.85 -14.49 5.11
N LEU A 146 5.71 -13.57 4.68
CA LEU A 146 5.95 -13.29 3.25
C LEU A 146 6.55 -14.46 2.47
N LEU A 147 7.38 -15.28 3.12
CA LEU A 147 7.99 -16.47 2.50
C LEU A 147 7.13 -17.74 2.62
N GLY A 148 5.92 -17.61 3.15
CA GLY A 148 4.96 -18.70 3.29
C GLY A 148 4.91 -19.31 4.68
N PRO A 149 3.92 -20.20 4.93
CA PRO A 149 3.63 -20.70 6.26
C PRO A 149 4.77 -21.49 6.92
N SER A 150 5.58 -22.22 6.12
CA SER A 150 6.72 -23.02 6.64
C SER A 150 7.85 -22.17 7.21
N GLU A 151 8.00 -20.93 6.73
CA GLU A 151 9.07 -20.03 7.11
C GLU A 151 8.68 -19.06 8.23
N ARG A 152 7.39 -18.91 8.50
CA ARG A 152 6.84 -17.90 9.42
C ARG A 152 7.49 -17.94 10.80
N SER A 153 7.52 -19.10 11.47
CA SER A 153 8.11 -19.24 12.81
C SER A 153 9.64 -19.00 12.81
N ARG A 154 10.35 -19.39 11.74
CA ARG A 154 11.78 -19.12 11.57
C ARG A 154 12.03 -17.62 11.49
N LEU A 155 11.28 -16.94 10.59
CA LEU A 155 11.38 -15.48 10.40
C LEU A 155 11.00 -14.73 11.68
N ALA A 156 9.94 -15.15 12.36
CA ALA A 156 9.55 -14.56 13.64
C ALA A 156 10.69 -14.67 14.70
N GLY A 157 11.35 -15.81 14.76
CA GLY A 157 12.50 -15.99 15.62
C GLY A 157 13.68 -15.08 15.26
N LEU A 158 13.97 -14.92 13.97
CA LEU A 158 15.02 -14.01 13.50
C LEU A 158 14.67 -12.54 13.78
N LEU A 159 13.40 -12.15 13.58
CA LEU A 159 12.93 -10.79 13.89
C LEU A 159 13.07 -10.46 15.38
N TYR A 160 12.69 -11.40 16.26
CA TYR A 160 12.92 -11.27 17.69
C TYR A 160 14.40 -11.02 17.97
N ASP A 161 15.27 -11.93 17.50
CA ASP A 161 16.70 -11.86 17.74
C ASP A 161 17.30 -10.54 17.20
N ALA A 162 16.88 -10.06 16.03
CA ALA A 162 17.30 -8.78 15.45
C ALA A 162 16.90 -7.58 16.32
N ILE A 163 15.64 -7.54 16.77
CA ILE A 163 15.14 -6.44 17.60
C ILE A 163 15.84 -6.40 18.95
N TRP A 164 15.88 -7.53 19.69
CA TRP A 164 16.39 -7.55 21.06
C TRP A 164 17.92 -7.50 21.16
N SER A 165 18.65 -8.08 20.18
CA SER A 165 20.11 -8.13 20.23
C SER A 165 20.83 -7.06 19.41
N LYS A 166 20.18 -6.46 18.40
CA LYS A 166 20.83 -5.47 17.53
C LYS A 166 20.18 -4.08 17.60
N ILE A 167 18.83 -3.97 17.58
CA ILE A 167 18.15 -2.68 17.50
C ILE A 167 18.01 -2.03 18.89
N LEU A 168 17.38 -2.71 19.85
CA LEU A 168 17.14 -2.13 21.17
C LEU A 168 18.42 -1.74 21.94
N PRO A 169 19.59 -2.43 21.80
CA PRO A 169 20.82 -2.03 22.45
C PRO A 169 21.45 -0.72 21.95
N LEU A 170 20.96 -0.15 20.83
CA LEU A 170 21.48 1.10 20.25
C LEU A 170 21.21 2.34 21.14
N GLY A 171 20.36 2.23 22.14
CA GLY A 171 20.10 3.25 23.14
C GLY A 171 18.72 3.89 23.04
N ASP A 172 18.14 4.15 24.20
CA ASP A 172 16.75 4.61 24.34
C ASP A 172 16.49 5.98 23.69
N GLY A 173 17.52 6.83 23.55
CA GLY A 173 17.41 8.16 22.94
C GLY A 173 17.40 8.16 21.41
N ALA A 174 17.68 7.05 20.76
CA ALA A 174 17.70 6.98 19.30
C ALA A 174 16.30 7.11 18.71
N ILE A 175 16.15 8.02 17.71
CA ILE A 175 14.89 8.27 17.01
C ILE A 175 14.60 7.09 16.08
N LEU A 176 13.40 6.54 16.18
CA LEU A 176 12.93 5.45 15.32
C LEU A 176 12.44 6.00 13.98
N CYS A 177 12.98 5.48 12.89
CA CYS A 177 12.65 5.85 11.51
C CYS A 177 12.26 4.58 10.71
N PRO A 178 11.02 4.10 10.81
CA PRO A 178 10.57 2.88 10.13
C PRO A 178 10.20 3.15 8.66
N ALA A 179 10.25 2.11 7.79
CA ALA A 179 9.83 2.25 6.40
C ALA A 179 8.31 2.47 6.24
N HIS A 180 7.51 2.09 7.22
CA HIS A 180 6.07 2.25 7.15
C HIS A 180 5.45 2.89 8.39
N GLY A 181 4.29 3.55 8.19
CA GLY A 181 3.43 4.12 9.23
C GLY A 181 2.05 3.47 9.26
N ALA A 182 1.12 4.10 10.00
CA ALA A 182 -0.25 3.61 10.13
C ALA A 182 -0.96 3.46 8.77
N GLY A 183 -1.65 2.34 8.60
CA GLY A 183 -2.36 2.00 7.36
C GLY A 183 -1.56 1.15 6.38
N SER A 184 -0.29 0.82 6.69
CA SER A 184 0.49 -0.11 5.87
C SER A 184 -0.04 -1.54 5.96
N VAL A 185 0.13 -2.28 4.86
CA VAL A 185 -0.13 -3.72 4.77
C VAL A 185 0.95 -4.57 5.46
N CYS A 186 2.08 -3.94 5.88
CA CYS A 186 3.22 -4.60 6.51
C CYS A 186 3.11 -4.70 8.03
N GLY A 187 2.12 -4.01 8.65
CA GLY A 187 1.82 -4.11 10.08
C GLY A 187 0.34 -3.86 10.34
N SER A 188 -0.22 -4.50 11.36
CA SER A 188 -1.65 -4.44 11.67
C SER A 188 -2.01 -3.43 12.77
N ARG A 189 -1.01 -3.00 13.57
CA ARG A 189 -1.18 -2.21 14.79
C ARG A 189 -0.31 -0.96 14.84
N ILE A 190 0.27 -0.57 13.71
CA ILE A 190 1.12 0.61 13.63
C ILE A 190 0.31 1.83 14.07
N ALA A 191 0.82 2.55 15.07
CA ALA A 191 0.12 3.71 15.62
C ALA A 191 0.16 4.90 14.65
N ASP A 192 -0.92 5.68 14.64
CA ASP A 192 -1.01 6.92 13.87
C ASP A 192 -0.26 8.06 14.60
N ARG A 193 1.05 7.89 14.66
CA ARG A 193 1.99 8.94 15.09
C ARG A 193 3.31 8.76 14.34
N ASP A 194 3.91 9.88 13.99
CA ASP A 194 5.10 9.90 13.13
C ASP A 194 6.41 9.70 13.88
N GLU A 195 6.44 10.01 15.15
CA GLU A 195 7.68 10.08 15.93
C GLU A 195 7.67 9.11 17.10
N SER A 196 8.78 8.42 17.26
CA SER A 196 9.06 7.56 18.40
C SER A 196 10.57 7.45 18.64
N THR A 197 10.93 6.88 19.76
CA THR A 197 12.31 6.49 20.09
C THR A 197 12.37 5.04 20.49
N LEU A 198 13.56 4.43 20.44
CA LEU A 198 13.73 3.04 20.90
C LEU A 198 13.32 2.85 22.36
N GLY A 199 13.55 3.84 23.24
CA GLY A 199 13.12 3.81 24.64
C GLY A 199 11.62 3.85 24.80
N LEU A 200 10.91 4.64 23.97
CA LEU A 200 9.46 4.68 23.99
C LEU A 200 8.87 3.35 23.53
N GLU A 201 9.38 2.81 22.42
CA GLU A 201 8.94 1.49 21.94
C GLU A 201 9.23 0.37 22.95
N ARG A 202 10.43 0.37 23.56
CA ARG A 202 10.77 -0.59 24.61
C ARG A 202 9.74 -0.65 25.72
N THR A 203 9.13 0.48 26.08
CA THR A 203 8.20 0.60 27.20
C THR A 203 6.73 0.52 26.83
N GLN A 204 6.35 0.92 25.61
CA GLN A 204 4.96 1.08 25.20
C GLN A 204 4.50 0.16 24.07
N ASN A 205 5.41 -0.34 23.24
CA ASN A 205 5.06 -1.23 22.15
C ASN A 205 4.57 -2.58 22.72
N PRO A 206 3.28 -2.95 22.49
CA PRO A 206 2.71 -4.15 23.12
C PRO A 206 3.37 -5.45 22.67
N VAL A 207 3.94 -5.49 21.48
CA VAL A 207 4.65 -6.67 20.96
C VAL A 207 6.00 -6.84 21.68
N LEU A 208 6.65 -5.75 22.06
CA LEU A 208 7.90 -5.79 22.83
C LEU A 208 7.68 -6.10 24.32
N GLN A 209 6.43 -6.13 24.80
CA GLN A 209 6.08 -6.54 26.17
C GLN A 209 5.84 -8.05 26.30
N LEU A 210 5.89 -8.82 25.22
CA LEU A 210 5.77 -10.28 25.27
C LEU A 210 6.91 -10.89 26.11
N ALA A 211 6.56 -11.83 26.96
CA ALA A 211 7.46 -12.29 28.03
C ALA A 211 8.67 -13.08 27.53
N SER A 212 8.60 -13.68 26.33
CA SER A 212 9.65 -14.54 25.80
C SER A 212 9.65 -14.61 24.28
N ARG A 213 10.78 -15.08 23.73
CA ARG A 213 10.93 -15.38 22.30
C ARG A 213 9.85 -16.33 21.78
N ASP A 214 9.53 -17.38 22.53
CA ASP A 214 8.53 -18.37 22.15
C ASP A 214 7.11 -17.77 22.15
N GLU A 215 6.83 -16.86 23.06
CA GLU A 215 5.56 -16.13 23.07
C GLU A 215 5.44 -15.18 21.86
N PHE A 216 6.52 -14.50 21.52
CA PHE A 216 6.59 -13.67 20.32
C PHE A 216 6.35 -14.50 19.04
N ILE A 217 6.99 -15.66 18.91
CA ILE A 217 6.79 -16.55 17.75
C ILE A 217 5.33 -17.00 17.66
N ARG A 218 4.73 -17.46 18.78
CA ARG A 218 3.31 -17.84 18.79
C ARG A 218 2.39 -16.70 18.43
N PHE A 219 2.69 -15.48 18.89
CA PHE A 219 1.93 -14.29 18.53
C PHE A 219 2.02 -14.05 17.01
N LYS A 220 3.22 -14.03 16.42
CA LYS A 220 3.39 -13.83 14.97
C LYS A 220 2.76 -14.96 14.15
N ASP A 221 2.80 -16.20 14.60
CA ASP A 221 2.15 -17.33 13.94
C ASP A 221 0.62 -17.24 13.95
N SER A 222 0.03 -16.55 14.94
CA SER A 222 -1.42 -16.36 15.07
C SER A 222 -1.99 -15.25 14.18
N GLU A 223 -1.15 -14.38 13.62
CA GLU A 223 -1.60 -13.27 12.77
C GLU A 223 -2.22 -13.79 11.46
N LYS A 224 -3.35 -13.19 11.05
CA LYS A 224 -4.04 -13.49 9.80
C LYS A 224 -3.97 -12.25 8.91
N LEU A 225 -2.91 -12.13 8.13
CA LEU A 225 -2.67 -10.99 7.26
C LEU A 225 -3.01 -11.36 5.81
N GLU A 226 -3.71 -10.48 5.13
CA GLU A 226 -3.94 -10.61 3.70
C GLU A 226 -2.62 -10.43 2.94
N ARG A 227 -2.43 -11.24 1.88
CA ARG A 227 -1.30 -11.11 0.98
C ARG A 227 -1.80 -10.67 -0.40
N PRO A 228 -1.65 -9.39 -0.74
CA PRO A 228 -2.06 -8.86 -2.04
C PRO A 228 -1.37 -9.60 -3.20
N PRO A 229 -2.09 -9.90 -4.29
CA PRO A 229 -1.52 -10.62 -5.43
C PRO A 229 -0.40 -9.84 -6.13
N TYR A 230 -0.43 -8.52 -6.06
CA TYR A 230 0.59 -7.66 -6.66
C TYR A 230 1.96 -7.71 -5.96
N PHE A 231 2.04 -8.24 -4.75
CA PHE A 231 3.33 -8.42 -4.06
C PHE A 231 4.32 -9.19 -4.93
N ARG A 232 3.89 -10.23 -5.63
CA ARG A 232 4.75 -10.98 -6.55
C ARG A 232 5.36 -10.10 -7.65
N GLN A 233 4.60 -9.13 -8.15
CA GLN A 233 5.09 -8.19 -9.16
C GLN A 233 6.09 -7.20 -8.55
N MET A 234 5.82 -6.69 -7.35
CA MET A 234 6.75 -5.79 -6.65
C MET A 234 8.03 -6.53 -6.25
N GLU A 235 7.92 -7.73 -5.72
CA GLU A 235 9.07 -8.59 -5.42
C GLU A 235 9.94 -8.84 -6.67
N ALA A 236 9.34 -9.11 -7.83
CA ALA A 236 10.07 -9.28 -9.08
C ALA A 236 10.74 -7.96 -9.54
N TYR A 237 10.01 -6.85 -9.53
CA TYR A 237 10.56 -5.54 -9.88
C TYR A 237 11.70 -5.14 -8.98
N ASN A 238 11.54 -5.30 -7.68
CA ASN A 238 12.53 -4.87 -6.69
C ASN A 238 13.73 -5.81 -6.60
N LEU A 239 13.66 -7.01 -7.17
CA LEU A 239 14.79 -7.90 -7.34
C LEU A 239 15.56 -7.63 -8.64
N GLU A 240 14.84 -7.41 -9.75
CA GLU A 240 15.41 -7.24 -11.10
C GLU A 240 15.85 -5.79 -11.36
N GLY A 241 15.32 -4.84 -10.62
CA GLY A 241 15.31 -3.41 -10.89
C GLY A 241 14.06 -2.99 -11.67
N PRO A 242 13.20 -2.13 -11.11
CA PRO A 242 12.01 -1.65 -11.80
C PRO A 242 12.36 -0.98 -13.14
N PRO A 243 11.52 -1.10 -14.17
CA PRO A 243 11.71 -0.38 -15.43
C PRO A 243 11.87 1.11 -15.19
N LEU A 244 12.82 1.76 -15.85
CA LEU A 244 13.03 3.19 -15.72
C LEU A 244 11.82 3.97 -16.27
N LEU A 245 11.29 4.86 -15.48
CA LEU A 245 10.26 5.81 -15.91
C LEU A 245 10.83 6.89 -16.84
N ARG A 246 12.05 7.35 -16.56
CA ARG A 246 12.72 8.49 -17.19
C ARG A 246 11.99 9.82 -16.96
N CYS A 247 10.68 9.81 -17.04
CA CYS A 247 9.78 10.90 -16.67
C CYS A 247 8.46 10.32 -16.19
N MET A 248 7.74 11.07 -15.37
CA MET A 248 6.38 10.69 -14.98
C MET A 248 5.48 10.60 -16.21
N PRO A 249 4.62 9.57 -16.31
CA PRO A 249 3.63 9.51 -17.38
C PRO A 249 2.75 10.77 -17.39
N ILE A 250 2.49 11.28 -18.59
CA ILE A 250 1.58 12.42 -18.83
C ILE A 250 0.45 11.91 -19.72
N PRO A 251 -0.62 11.36 -19.12
CA PRO A 251 -1.76 10.85 -19.88
C PRO A 251 -2.43 11.98 -20.66
N PHE A 252 -2.81 11.70 -21.91
CA PHE A 252 -3.49 12.69 -22.75
C PHE A 252 -4.99 12.77 -22.44
N PRO A 253 -5.61 13.97 -22.54
CA PRO A 253 -7.06 14.08 -22.53
C PRO A 253 -7.62 13.46 -23.82
N LEU A 254 -8.45 12.43 -23.68
CA LEU A 254 -9.07 11.75 -24.82
C LEU A 254 -10.51 12.23 -24.99
N THR A 255 -10.90 12.47 -26.25
CA THR A 255 -12.33 12.64 -26.56
C THR A 255 -13.09 11.36 -26.24
N PRO A 256 -14.41 11.40 -25.99
CA PRO A 256 -15.20 10.19 -25.76
C PRO A 256 -15.04 9.13 -26.87
N ALA A 257 -14.90 9.55 -28.13
CA ALA A 257 -14.69 8.65 -29.26
C ALA A 257 -13.29 7.98 -29.23
N ASP A 258 -12.25 8.75 -28.90
CA ASP A 258 -10.89 8.20 -28.79
C ASP A 258 -10.76 7.30 -27.55
N PHE A 259 -11.36 7.69 -26.42
CA PHE A 259 -11.41 6.91 -25.19
C PHE A 259 -12.07 5.55 -25.45
N ARG A 260 -13.24 5.54 -26.08
CA ARG A 260 -13.94 4.33 -26.47
C ARG A 260 -13.08 3.42 -27.38
N ARG A 261 -12.41 4.00 -28.36
CA ARG A 261 -11.52 3.24 -29.26
C ARG A 261 -10.38 2.53 -28.49
N VAL A 262 -9.74 3.20 -27.53
CA VAL A 262 -8.68 2.62 -26.72
C VAL A 262 -9.25 1.55 -25.77
N MET A 263 -10.43 1.78 -25.21
CA MET A 263 -11.15 0.80 -24.38
C MET A 263 -11.48 -0.47 -25.19
N GLU A 264 -11.97 -0.34 -26.42
CA GLU A 264 -12.25 -1.47 -27.31
C GLU A 264 -10.99 -2.25 -27.73
N GLN A 265 -9.80 -1.66 -27.60
CA GLN A 265 -8.50 -2.32 -27.77
C GLN A 265 -8.02 -3.09 -26.54
N GLY A 266 -8.83 -3.12 -25.48
CA GLY A 266 -8.59 -3.90 -24.27
C GLY A 266 -7.94 -3.14 -23.12
N ALA A 267 -7.97 -1.81 -23.15
CA ALA A 267 -7.57 -1.01 -22.02
C ALA A 267 -8.55 -1.17 -20.85
N VAL A 268 -8.03 -1.12 -19.62
CA VAL A 268 -8.82 -1.20 -18.39
C VAL A 268 -9.24 0.22 -18.00
N VAL A 269 -10.52 0.40 -17.72
CA VAL A 269 -11.07 1.69 -17.28
C VAL A 269 -11.11 1.72 -15.76
N VAL A 270 -10.45 2.71 -15.17
CA VAL A 270 -10.46 2.99 -13.74
C VAL A 270 -11.17 4.31 -13.51
N ASP A 271 -12.30 4.25 -12.82
CA ASP A 271 -13.07 5.42 -12.42
C ASP A 271 -12.73 5.77 -10.97
N THR A 272 -12.14 6.95 -10.77
CA THR A 272 -11.67 7.40 -9.45
C THR A 272 -12.70 8.23 -8.70
N SER A 273 -13.91 8.32 -9.21
CA SER A 273 -15.00 9.05 -8.58
C SER A 273 -15.45 8.44 -7.26
N TRP A 274 -16.04 9.26 -6.40
CA TRP A 274 -16.71 8.78 -5.21
C TRP A 274 -17.85 7.81 -5.54
N PRO A 275 -18.14 6.83 -4.68
CA PRO A 275 -19.14 5.80 -4.92
C PRO A 275 -20.53 6.32 -5.33
N ALA A 276 -20.95 7.46 -4.80
CA ALA A 276 -22.25 8.04 -5.15
C ALA A 276 -22.27 8.61 -6.57
N ALA A 277 -21.17 9.23 -7.02
CA ALA A 277 -21.04 9.74 -8.38
C ALA A 277 -20.97 8.59 -9.39
N PHE A 278 -20.12 7.59 -9.14
CA PHE A 278 -20.04 6.37 -9.93
C PHE A 278 -21.41 5.66 -10.01
N GLY A 279 -22.11 5.57 -8.87
CA GLY A 279 -23.45 4.98 -8.82
C GLY A 279 -24.47 5.69 -9.70
N GLY A 280 -24.33 7.01 -9.83
CA GLY A 280 -25.22 7.84 -10.66
C GLY A 280 -25.06 7.59 -12.16
N ALA A 281 -23.83 7.51 -12.64
CA ALA A 281 -23.50 7.18 -14.04
C ALA A 281 -22.02 6.79 -14.15
N HIS A 282 -21.73 5.72 -14.87
CA HIS A 282 -20.37 5.31 -15.20
C HIS A 282 -20.29 4.62 -16.57
N ILE A 283 -19.07 4.36 -17.02
CA ILE A 283 -18.80 3.61 -18.26
C ILE A 283 -18.89 2.12 -17.95
N GLU A 284 -19.58 1.36 -18.81
CA GLU A 284 -19.71 -0.10 -18.70
C GLU A 284 -18.35 -0.78 -18.55
N GLY A 285 -18.22 -1.66 -17.57
CA GLY A 285 -17.00 -2.41 -17.27
C GLY A 285 -15.91 -1.62 -16.56
N ALA A 286 -16.16 -0.36 -16.16
CA ALA A 286 -15.21 0.41 -15.35
C ALA A 286 -15.13 -0.11 -13.91
N TYR A 287 -13.91 -0.17 -13.36
CA TYR A 287 -13.67 -0.42 -11.94
C TYR A 287 -13.75 0.89 -11.15
N ASN A 288 -14.60 0.94 -10.13
CA ASN A 288 -14.64 2.10 -9.24
C ASN A 288 -13.62 1.94 -8.12
N ILE A 289 -12.47 2.58 -8.30
CA ILE A 289 -11.45 2.71 -7.26
C ILE A 289 -11.32 4.19 -6.95
N TRP A 290 -11.97 4.68 -5.91
CA TRP A 290 -11.91 6.10 -5.55
C TRP A 290 -10.45 6.55 -5.36
N LEU A 291 -10.17 7.82 -5.58
CA LEU A 291 -8.79 8.34 -5.69
C LEU A 291 -7.89 7.87 -4.53
N GLU A 292 -8.32 8.07 -3.29
CA GLU A 292 -7.54 7.70 -2.10
C GLU A 292 -7.46 6.18 -1.88
N GLY A 293 -8.30 5.42 -2.58
CA GLY A 293 -8.29 3.96 -2.59
C GLY A 293 -7.31 3.34 -3.60
N LEU A 294 -6.84 4.11 -4.59
CA LEU A 294 -5.94 3.59 -5.62
C LEU A 294 -4.72 2.88 -5.05
N PRO A 295 -3.96 3.45 -4.09
CA PRO A 295 -2.78 2.80 -3.55
C PRO A 295 -3.09 1.46 -2.87
N ALA A 296 -4.22 1.37 -2.20
CA ALA A 296 -4.60 0.18 -1.44
C ALA A 296 -5.23 -0.93 -2.30
N PHE A 297 -5.93 -0.57 -3.39
CA PHE A 297 -6.78 -1.53 -4.11
C PHE A 297 -6.41 -1.74 -5.58
N ALA A 298 -5.69 -0.83 -6.23
CA ALA A 298 -5.33 -1.01 -7.64
C ALA A 298 -4.56 -2.33 -7.86
N GLY A 299 -3.60 -2.64 -7.01
CA GLY A 299 -2.81 -3.86 -7.09
C GLY A 299 -3.59 -5.15 -6.82
N TRP A 300 -4.75 -5.10 -6.16
CA TRP A 300 -5.65 -6.23 -5.98
C TRP A 300 -6.46 -6.54 -7.23
N VAL A 301 -6.86 -5.52 -7.99
CA VAL A 301 -7.90 -5.61 -9.01
C VAL A 301 -7.37 -5.46 -10.42
N LEU A 302 -6.39 -4.57 -10.63
CA LEU A 302 -5.95 -4.23 -11.97
C LEU A 302 -4.89 -5.21 -12.48
N PRO A 303 -5.05 -5.75 -13.70
CA PRO A 303 -4.05 -6.63 -14.29
C PRO A 303 -2.83 -5.83 -14.73
N TYR A 304 -1.62 -6.35 -14.46
CA TYR A 304 -0.39 -5.81 -15.02
C TYR A 304 -0.32 -6.06 -16.54
N GLY A 305 0.39 -5.17 -17.24
CA GLY A 305 0.63 -5.30 -18.68
C GLY A 305 -0.50 -4.80 -19.59
N LYS A 306 -1.67 -4.43 -19.04
CA LYS A 306 -2.72 -3.78 -19.82
C LYS A 306 -2.62 -2.26 -19.74
N PRO A 307 -3.02 -1.55 -20.82
CA PRO A 307 -3.18 -0.10 -20.76
C PRO A 307 -4.26 0.30 -19.76
N ILE A 308 -4.04 1.43 -19.09
CA ILE A 308 -5.03 2.03 -18.17
C ILE A 308 -5.60 3.31 -18.77
N LEU A 309 -6.90 3.46 -18.67
CA LEU A 309 -7.66 4.68 -18.95
C LEU A 309 -8.29 5.18 -17.65
N LEU A 310 -8.19 6.49 -17.41
CA LEU A 310 -8.73 7.10 -16.20
C LEU A 310 -10.02 7.87 -16.49
N VAL A 311 -11.01 7.70 -15.62
CA VAL A 311 -12.15 8.61 -15.47
C VAL A 311 -11.96 9.33 -14.14
N LEU A 312 -11.92 10.65 -14.19
CA LEU A 312 -11.66 11.51 -13.03
C LEU A 312 -12.90 12.37 -12.75
N GLU A 313 -13.25 12.49 -11.48
CA GLU A 313 -14.30 13.43 -11.06
C GLU A 313 -13.82 14.88 -11.18
N ASP A 314 -12.53 15.13 -10.88
CA ASP A 314 -11.85 16.41 -11.10
C ASP A 314 -10.49 16.16 -11.77
N GLN A 315 -10.21 16.90 -12.86
CA GLN A 315 -8.95 16.80 -13.59
C GLN A 315 -7.73 17.21 -12.76
N MET A 316 -7.90 18.01 -11.71
CA MET A 316 -6.83 18.35 -10.77
C MET A 316 -6.28 17.11 -10.05
N HIS A 317 -7.03 16.02 -9.97
CA HIS A 317 -6.63 14.76 -9.38
C HIS A 317 -5.75 13.88 -10.28
N LEU A 318 -5.55 14.26 -11.56
CA LEU A 318 -4.80 13.45 -12.53
C LEU A 318 -3.38 13.12 -12.04
N GLU A 319 -2.64 14.13 -11.59
CA GLU A 319 -1.26 13.95 -11.14
C GLU A 319 -1.18 12.98 -9.94
N THR A 320 -2.11 13.10 -9.00
CA THR A 320 -2.20 12.22 -7.83
C THR A 320 -2.52 10.79 -8.24
N ALA A 321 -3.49 10.58 -9.12
CA ALA A 321 -3.85 9.26 -9.62
C ALA A 321 -2.67 8.58 -10.34
N VAL A 322 -1.98 9.33 -11.20
CA VAL A 322 -0.78 8.84 -11.91
C VAL A 322 0.32 8.45 -10.94
N ARG A 323 0.62 9.26 -9.92
CA ARG A 323 1.63 8.94 -8.90
C ARG A 323 1.28 7.65 -8.16
N TYR A 324 0.04 7.49 -7.74
CA TYR A 324 -0.40 6.30 -7.02
C TYR A 324 -0.22 5.04 -7.87
N LEU A 325 -0.62 5.09 -9.13
CA LEU A 325 -0.48 3.96 -10.05
C LEU A 325 0.99 3.64 -10.35
N VAL A 326 1.82 4.64 -10.60
CA VAL A 326 3.25 4.47 -10.89
C VAL A 326 3.99 3.84 -9.70
N ARG A 327 3.68 4.20 -8.46
CA ARG A 327 4.27 3.59 -7.26
C ARG A 327 3.98 2.10 -7.16
N LEU A 328 2.86 1.65 -7.73
CA LEU A 328 2.50 0.24 -7.85
C LEU A 328 2.97 -0.41 -9.16
N GLY A 329 3.80 0.28 -9.97
CA GLY A 329 4.33 -0.27 -11.21
C GLY A 329 3.38 -0.20 -12.41
N TYR A 330 2.28 0.52 -12.33
CA TYR A 330 1.37 0.76 -13.45
C TYR A 330 1.82 1.98 -14.26
N ASP A 331 2.68 1.77 -15.24
CA ASP A 331 3.29 2.85 -16.02
C ASP A 331 2.55 3.15 -17.32
N ASN A 332 1.75 2.20 -17.82
CA ASN A 332 1.06 2.30 -19.10
C ASN A 332 -0.32 2.97 -18.93
N ILE A 333 -0.31 4.26 -18.56
CA ILE A 333 -1.52 5.08 -18.43
C ILE A 333 -1.67 5.88 -19.72
N GLN A 334 -2.56 5.43 -20.62
CA GLN A 334 -2.64 5.96 -21.98
C GLN A 334 -3.42 7.27 -22.10
N GLY A 335 -4.34 7.54 -21.18
CA GLY A 335 -5.12 8.75 -21.24
C GLY A 335 -6.17 8.82 -20.14
N TYR A 336 -6.86 9.95 -20.13
CA TYR A 336 -8.01 10.15 -19.28
C TYR A 336 -9.19 10.73 -20.10
N LEU A 337 -10.41 10.45 -19.67
CA LEU A 337 -11.60 10.93 -20.33
C LEU A 337 -11.73 12.45 -20.13
N LYS A 338 -11.67 13.18 -21.24
CA LYS A 338 -11.90 14.63 -21.24
C LYS A 338 -13.32 14.92 -20.76
N ASP A 339 -13.45 15.85 -19.84
CA ASP A 339 -14.70 16.28 -19.23
C ASP A 339 -15.43 15.17 -18.42
N GLY A 340 -14.68 14.14 -17.99
CA GLY A 340 -15.18 13.06 -17.12
C GLY A 340 -16.37 12.29 -17.74
N VAL A 341 -17.15 11.63 -16.87
CA VAL A 341 -18.33 10.88 -17.31
C VAL A 341 -19.39 11.80 -17.96
N GLU A 342 -19.40 13.09 -17.61
CA GLU A 342 -20.30 14.09 -18.23
C GLU A 342 -20.01 14.23 -19.72
N GLY A 343 -18.74 14.34 -20.12
CA GLY A 343 -18.35 14.35 -21.53
C GLY A 343 -18.80 13.12 -22.30
N TRP A 344 -18.78 11.94 -21.62
CA TRP A 344 -19.21 10.68 -22.20
C TRP A 344 -20.69 10.65 -22.55
N TYR A 345 -21.59 10.95 -21.60
CA TYR A 345 -23.01 10.91 -21.87
C TYR A 345 -23.49 12.08 -22.73
N ASN A 346 -22.85 13.26 -22.68
CA ASN A 346 -23.13 14.38 -23.58
C ASN A 346 -22.75 14.06 -25.03
N ALA A 347 -21.80 13.13 -25.26
CA ALA A 347 -21.50 12.58 -26.57
C ALA A 347 -22.53 11.54 -27.07
N GLY A 348 -23.56 11.24 -26.28
CA GLY A 348 -24.60 10.27 -26.61
C GLY A 348 -24.15 8.81 -26.44
N LEU A 349 -23.08 8.57 -25.71
CA LEU A 349 -22.58 7.23 -25.44
C LEU A 349 -23.32 6.57 -24.25
N PRO A 350 -23.49 5.24 -24.25
CA PRO A 350 -24.24 4.54 -23.21
C PRO A 350 -23.51 4.62 -21.87
N THR A 351 -24.28 4.81 -20.80
CA THR A 351 -23.81 4.73 -19.42
C THR A 351 -24.52 3.61 -18.68
N GLU A 352 -23.83 3.04 -17.72
CA GLU A 352 -24.42 2.21 -16.69
C GLU A 352 -24.62 3.00 -15.40
N HIS A 353 -25.36 2.43 -14.47
CA HIS A 353 -25.54 2.96 -13.13
C HIS A 353 -25.49 1.81 -12.12
N LEU A 354 -24.79 2.04 -11.02
CA LEU A 354 -24.75 1.11 -9.90
C LEU A 354 -25.91 1.46 -8.95
N ARG A 355 -26.77 0.49 -8.69
CA ARG A 355 -27.90 0.68 -7.77
C ARG A 355 -27.40 0.89 -6.34
N LEU A 356 -27.89 1.93 -5.69
CA LEU A 356 -27.54 2.26 -4.32
C LEU A 356 -28.67 1.87 -3.38
N LEU A 357 -28.35 1.22 -2.27
CA LEU A 357 -29.30 0.89 -1.20
C LEU A 357 -28.89 1.62 0.09
N SER A 358 -29.87 2.15 0.79
CA SER A 358 -29.69 2.50 2.20
C SER A 358 -29.70 1.24 3.08
N VAL A 359 -29.11 1.32 4.26
CA VAL A 359 -29.18 0.21 5.24
C VAL A 359 -30.61 -0.10 5.67
N HIS A 360 -31.50 0.89 5.63
CA HIS A 360 -32.94 0.73 5.94
C HIS A 360 -33.65 -0.09 4.87
N GLU A 361 -33.38 0.17 3.59
CA GLU A 361 -33.94 -0.60 2.48
C GLU A 361 -33.39 -2.02 2.47
N LEU A 362 -32.07 -2.20 2.69
CA LEU A 362 -31.49 -3.54 2.82
C LEU A 362 -32.19 -4.32 3.94
N LYS A 363 -32.29 -3.73 5.14
CA LYS A 363 -32.96 -4.36 6.28
C LYS A 363 -34.41 -4.72 5.96
N ALA A 364 -35.17 -3.80 5.34
CA ALA A 364 -36.57 -4.03 5.00
C ALA A 364 -36.73 -5.18 3.96
N ARG A 365 -35.83 -5.31 2.99
CA ARG A 365 -35.83 -6.43 2.02
C ARG A 365 -35.53 -7.75 2.71
N MET A 366 -34.53 -7.78 3.59
CA MET A 366 -34.20 -8.97 4.38
C MET A 366 -35.37 -9.41 5.27
N ASP A 367 -36.07 -8.46 5.93
CA ASP A 367 -37.23 -8.76 6.79
C ASP A 367 -38.43 -9.30 6.03
N ARG A 368 -38.58 -8.94 4.75
CA ARG A 368 -39.59 -9.49 3.86
C ARG A 368 -39.20 -10.86 3.29
N GLY A 369 -37.99 -11.35 3.58
CA GLY A 369 -37.48 -12.62 3.06
C GLY A 369 -37.19 -12.59 1.56
N GLU A 370 -36.85 -11.40 0.99
CA GLU A 370 -36.43 -11.32 -0.42
C GLU A 370 -35.14 -12.14 -0.62
N GLU A 371 -35.10 -12.92 -1.68
CA GLU A 371 -33.92 -13.71 -2.04
C GLU A 371 -32.82 -12.80 -2.55
N MET A 372 -31.97 -12.31 -1.65
CA MET A 372 -30.85 -11.45 -1.93
C MET A 372 -29.57 -12.01 -1.28
N VAL A 373 -28.46 -11.96 -1.98
CA VAL A 373 -27.14 -12.28 -1.41
C VAL A 373 -26.52 -11.01 -0.85
N VAL A 374 -26.15 -11.02 0.43
CA VAL A 374 -25.37 -9.94 1.03
C VAL A 374 -23.90 -10.35 1.04
N VAL A 375 -23.03 -9.58 0.41
CA VAL A 375 -21.58 -9.82 0.40
C VAL A 375 -20.91 -8.80 1.29
N ASP A 376 -20.22 -9.27 2.34
CA ASP A 376 -19.38 -8.41 3.18
C ASP A 376 -17.96 -8.38 2.62
N ALA A 377 -17.57 -7.22 2.08
CA ALA A 377 -16.29 -7.00 1.41
C ALA A 377 -15.18 -6.50 2.35
N ARG A 378 -15.38 -6.61 3.66
CA ARG A 378 -14.41 -6.17 4.68
C ARG A 378 -13.34 -7.25 4.93
N GLY A 379 -12.25 -6.82 5.61
CA GLY A 379 -11.23 -7.73 6.10
C GLY A 379 -11.74 -8.67 7.20
N HIS A 380 -10.95 -9.71 7.48
CA HIS A 380 -11.31 -10.79 8.41
C HIS A 380 -11.61 -10.28 9.83
N ASP A 381 -10.74 -9.43 10.38
CA ASP A 381 -10.92 -8.88 11.74
C ASP A 381 -12.18 -8.02 11.87
N GLU A 382 -12.52 -7.25 10.82
CA GLU A 382 -13.75 -6.46 10.78
C GLU A 382 -15.00 -7.36 10.72
N TRP A 383 -14.90 -8.48 10.01
CA TRP A 383 -15.95 -9.49 9.95
C TRP A 383 -16.15 -10.17 11.30
N GLU A 384 -15.09 -10.63 11.95
CA GLU A 384 -15.15 -11.28 13.27
C GLU A 384 -15.70 -10.33 14.35
N ALA A 385 -15.38 -9.03 14.27
CA ALA A 385 -15.92 -8.03 15.19
C ALA A 385 -17.46 -7.90 15.11
N GLY A 386 -18.07 -8.23 13.98
CA GLY A 386 -19.51 -8.29 13.79
C GLY A 386 -19.93 -8.00 12.35
N HIS A 387 -20.89 -8.80 11.84
CA HIS A 387 -21.36 -8.75 10.45
C HIS A 387 -22.89 -8.92 10.36
N ILE A 388 -23.46 -8.71 9.19
CA ILE A 388 -24.89 -8.96 8.92
C ILE A 388 -25.11 -10.48 8.87
N ARG A 389 -26.07 -10.97 9.65
CA ARG A 389 -26.37 -12.39 9.70
C ARG A 389 -26.75 -12.95 8.32
N GLY A 390 -26.07 -14.03 7.93
CA GLY A 390 -26.28 -14.67 6.62
C GLY A 390 -25.56 -14.01 5.46
N ALA A 391 -24.73 -13.01 5.71
CA ALA A 391 -23.85 -12.44 4.69
C ALA A 391 -22.74 -13.43 4.32
N LEU A 392 -22.32 -13.37 3.07
CA LEU A 392 -21.17 -14.10 2.54
C LEU A 392 -19.92 -13.22 2.72
N HIS A 393 -18.92 -13.72 3.45
CA HIS A 393 -17.66 -13.00 3.62
C HIS A 393 -16.72 -13.26 2.46
N ILE A 394 -16.46 -12.23 1.66
CA ILE A 394 -15.41 -12.21 0.63
C ILE A 394 -14.74 -10.84 0.67
N TYR A 395 -13.49 -10.79 1.16
CA TYR A 395 -12.73 -9.55 1.12
C TYR A 395 -12.68 -8.99 -0.31
N VAL A 396 -12.81 -7.67 -0.44
CA VAL A 396 -12.92 -7.00 -1.76
C VAL A 396 -11.78 -7.36 -2.70
N GLY A 397 -10.56 -7.52 -2.19
CA GLY A 397 -9.39 -7.92 -2.97
C GLY A 397 -9.48 -9.31 -3.59
N HIS A 398 -10.29 -10.19 -3.02
CA HIS A 398 -10.51 -11.56 -3.54
C HIS A 398 -11.71 -11.65 -4.49
N LEU A 399 -12.50 -10.60 -4.65
CA LEU A 399 -13.71 -10.66 -5.47
C LEU A 399 -13.39 -10.94 -6.95
N GLU A 400 -12.28 -10.44 -7.48
CA GLU A 400 -11.85 -10.69 -8.85
C GLU A 400 -11.58 -12.19 -9.12
N GLU A 401 -11.11 -12.93 -8.12
CA GLU A 401 -10.86 -14.37 -8.22
C GLU A 401 -12.08 -15.22 -7.81
N ARG A 402 -12.91 -14.70 -6.91
CA ARG A 402 -14.00 -15.42 -6.25
C ARG A 402 -15.40 -14.98 -6.67
N PHE A 403 -15.53 -14.18 -7.73
CA PHE A 403 -16.86 -13.76 -8.20
C PHE A 403 -17.77 -14.94 -8.57
N SER A 404 -17.21 -16.09 -8.93
CA SER A 404 -17.96 -17.32 -9.22
C SER A 404 -18.65 -17.95 -8.01
N ASP A 405 -18.21 -17.58 -6.79
CA ASP A 405 -18.84 -18.07 -5.54
C ASP A 405 -20.17 -17.36 -5.29
N ILE A 406 -20.47 -16.30 -6.05
CA ILE A 406 -21.65 -15.47 -5.90
C ILE A 406 -22.68 -15.86 -6.97
N PRO A 407 -23.93 -16.21 -6.58
CA PRO A 407 -25.00 -16.51 -7.53
C PRO A 407 -25.29 -15.32 -8.45
N ARG A 408 -25.28 -15.55 -9.77
CA ARG A 408 -25.50 -14.48 -10.77
C ARG A 408 -26.98 -14.22 -11.08
N ASP A 409 -27.85 -15.13 -10.68
CA ASP A 409 -29.28 -15.10 -10.89
C ASP A 409 -30.05 -14.44 -9.74
N LYS A 410 -29.37 -14.04 -8.69
CA LYS A 410 -29.95 -13.35 -7.52
C LYS A 410 -29.43 -11.92 -7.40
N PRO A 411 -30.24 -11.00 -6.85
CA PRO A 411 -29.76 -9.68 -6.46
C PRO A 411 -28.62 -9.79 -5.44
N VAL A 412 -27.58 -8.99 -5.61
CA VAL A 412 -26.40 -8.96 -4.72
C VAL A 412 -26.26 -7.59 -4.08
N ALA A 413 -26.23 -7.52 -2.77
CA ALA A 413 -25.93 -6.29 -2.02
C ALA A 413 -24.52 -6.38 -1.42
N VAL A 414 -23.63 -5.47 -1.81
CA VAL A 414 -22.27 -5.42 -1.28
C VAL A 414 -22.21 -4.42 -0.14
N VAL A 415 -21.66 -4.85 1.00
CA VAL A 415 -21.41 -4.02 2.19
C VAL A 415 -19.92 -3.97 2.52
N CYS A 416 -19.48 -2.89 3.15
CA CYS A 416 -18.16 -2.78 3.76
C CYS A 416 -18.23 -1.94 5.05
N SER A 417 -17.20 -1.16 5.41
CA SER A 417 -17.28 -0.27 6.58
C SER A 417 -18.14 0.96 6.33
N VAL A 418 -17.93 1.68 5.18
CA VAL A 418 -18.54 3.00 4.90
C VAL A 418 -19.16 3.12 3.49
N GLY A 419 -18.92 2.17 2.57
CA GLY A 419 -19.45 2.16 1.21
C GLY A 419 -18.40 2.15 0.08
N ASN A 420 -17.15 2.57 0.33
CA ASN A 420 -16.13 2.67 -0.72
C ASN A 420 -15.73 1.30 -1.28
N ARG A 421 -15.29 0.34 -0.44
CA ARG A 421 -15.01 -1.04 -0.86
C ARG A 421 -16.26 -1.75 -1.40
N ALA A 422 -17.45 -1.36 -0.94
CA ALA A 422 -18.70 -1.90 -1.46
C ALA A 422 -18.93 -1.47 -2.92
N SER A 423 -18.63 -0.22 -3.27
CA SER A 423 -18.71 0.27 -4.66
C SER A 423 -17.69 -0.43 -5.57
N LEU A 424 -16.43 -0.57 -5.11
CA LEU A 424 -15.42 -1.33 -5.84
C LEU A 424 -15.88 -2.78 -6.06
N GLY A 425 -16.32 -3.47 -5.00
CA GLY A 425 -16.81 -4.85 -5.11
C GLY A 425 -18.01 -4.98 -6.05
N ALA A 426 -18.92 -4.01 -6.00
CA ALA A 426 -20.08 -3.98 -6.90
C ALA A 426 -19.64 -3.75 -8.36
N SER A 427 -18.67 -2.86 -8.64
CA SER A 427 -18.14 -2.66 -9.99
C SER A 427 -17.46 -3.90 -10.55
N ILE A 428 -16.71 -4.65 -9.71
CA ILE A 428 -16.14 -5.96 -10.09
C ILE A 428 -17.24 -6.92 -10.51
N LEU A 429 -18.30 -7.06 -9.70
CA LEU A 429 -19.39 -7.98 -10.00
C LEU A 429 -20.14 -7.59 -11.27
N LEU A 430 -20.36 -6.30 -11.53
CA LEU A 430 -20.97 -5.82 -12.78
C LEU A 430 -20.07 -6.15 -13.98
N ALA A 431 -18.76 -5.90 -13.90
CA ALA A 431 -17.80 -6.22 -14.95
C ALA A 431 -17.78 -7.74 -15.27
N HIS A 432 -18.07 -8.59 -14.29
CA HIS A 432 -18.21 -10.05 -14.47
C HIS A 432 -19.64 -10.52 -14.83
N GLY A 433 -20.54 -9.60 -15.16
CA GLY A 433 -21.87 -9.90 -15.72
C GLY A 433 -22.97 -10.21 -14.69
N CYS A 434 -22.77 -9.87 -13.42
CA CYS A 434 -23.88 -9.85 -12.46
C CYS A 434 -24.84 -8.71 -12.82
N ARG A 435 -26.15 -9.02 -12.94
CA ARG A 435 -27.12 -8.05 -13.50
C ARG A 435 -27.73 -7.11 -12.48
N GLU A 436 -27.89 -7.57 -11.25
CA GLU A 436 -28.59 -6.83 -10.21
C GLU A 436 -27.69 -6.70 -8.98
N VAL A 437 -26.81 -5.70 -9.02
CA VAL A 437 -25.83 -5.43 -7.96
C VAL A 437 -26.16 -4.09 -7.29
N TYR A 438 -26.06 -4.09 -5.98
CA TYR A 438 -26.29 -2.92 -5.13
C TYR A 438 -25.06 -2.63 -4.29
N SER A 439 -24.66 -1.35 -4.21
CA SER A 439 -23.73 -0.87 -3.20
C SER A 439 -24.51 -0.28 -2.02
N VAL A 440 -24.19 -0.71 -0.81
CA VAL A 440 -24.92 -0.27 0.39
C VAL A 440 -24.27 0.97 0.99
N LEU A 441 -24.98 2.09 0.93
CA LEU A 441 -24.54 3.39 1.43
C LEU A 441 -24.31 3.36 2.94
N GLY A 442 -23.16 3.89 3.39
CA GLY A 442 -22.76 3.91 4.79
C GLY A 442 -22.50 2.53 5.41
N SER A 443 -22.89 1.45 4.72
CA SER A 443 -22.53 0.07 5.02
C SER A 443 -22.62 -0.28 6.51
N MET A 444 -21.64 -1.01 7.08
CA MET A 444 -21.68 -1.46 8.49
C MET A 444 -21.67 -0.32 9.50
N ARG A 445 -21.07 0.83 9.20
CA ARG A 445 -21.14 2.00 10.08
C ARG A 445 -22.58 2.50 10.20
N ALA A 446 -23.29 2.65 9.07
CA ALA A 446 -24.69 3.07 9.08
C ALA A 446 -25.60 1.98 9.66
N TRP A 447 -25.32 0.69 9.39
CA TRP A 447 -26.04 -0.43 9.98
C TRP A 447 -26.01 -0.43 11.50
N ALA A 448 -24.83 -0.25 12.09
CA ALA A 448 -24.63 -0.14 13.53
C ALA A 448 -25.30 1.13 14.11
N ALA A 449 -25.17 2.28 13.44
CA ALA A 449 -25.79 3.53 13.86
C ALA A 449 -27.32 3.47 13.84
N ALA A 450 -27.91 2.68 12.94
CA ALA A 450 -29.34 2.41 12.89
C ALA A 450 -29.80 1.43 13.98
N GLY A 451 -28.89 0.88 14.80
CA GLY A 451 -29.20 -0.09 15.85
C GLY A 451 -29.60 -1.48 15.33
N TYR A 452 -29.23 -1.81 14.10
CA TYR A 452 -29.56 -3.11 13.52
C TYR A 452 -28.65 -4.22 14.07
N PRO A 453 -29.19 -5.47 14.17
CA PRO A 453 -28.43 -6.57 14.78
C PRO A 453 -27.23 -6.98 13.95
N VAL A 454 -26.15 -7.34 14.64
CA VAL A 454 -24.93 -7.92 14.08
C VAL A 454 -24.74 -9.33 14.64
N SER A 455 -24.23 -10.24 13.82
CA SER A 455 -23.77 -11.58 14.19
C SER A 455 -22.27 -11.59 14.42
N ARG A 456 -21.79 -12.54 15.21
CA ARG A 456 -20.38 -12.87 15.41
C ARG A 456 -20.15 -14.38 15.22
N GLU A 457 -21.17 -15.06 14.70
CA GLU A 457 -21.16 -16.51 14.45
C GLU A 457 -20.89 -16.79 12.97
#